data_a79df50100b59ab0299fde9adcc59c2f
#
_entry.id   a79df50100b59ab0299fde9adcc59c2f
#
_cell.length_a   1.000
_cell.length_b   1.000
_cell.length_c   1.000
_cell.angle_alpha   90.00
_cell.angle_beta   90.00
_cell.angle_gamma   90.00
#
_symmetry.space_group_name_H-M   'P 1'
#
loop_
_entity.id
_entity.type
_entity.pdbx_description
1 polymer ?
#
loop_
_entity_poly.entity_id
_entity_poly.type
_entity_poly.pdbx_seq_one_letter_code
_entity_poly.pdbx_strand_id
1 'polypeptide(L)'
;SISCILGPSGSGKTTLLKLIAGLEKVQSGKIIINGEEVSSTSKHLPTEKRKIGFLFQDYALFPHLTVKENLKFPTNAKNSTSNVDEIIELIKLPNSLDKYPHELSGGEQQRVALARSIISQPNLLLLDEPFSSLDLSLREEVRDDTLHLLQKSNVSVIIVTHDPFEAMFISNHINIFDKSGSIIQSGTPNDLYNNPKNSYVTGFFGETNQFKGVVKGSHIITPVGKIKTPENLEGENVVVHIRPQGIKLNKQPTPVNGIKGTVMASKLMGSFSFIHLSVLDNNNEIVHVHSHMPAEFNPKQSSAVEIEIDNDQTYIFKN
;
A
#
# COMPACT_ATOMS: atom_id res chain seq x y z
N SER A 1 11.49 -11.06 -7.36
CA SER A 1 11.04 -10.39 -6.10
C SER A 1 10.43 -9.04 -6.42
N ILE A 2 9.38 -8.65 -5.69
CA ILE A 2 8.68 -7.37 -5.84
C ILE A 2 8.89 -6.55 -4.58
N SER A 3 9.53 -5.38 -4.71
CA SER A 3 9.71 -4.42 -3.63
C SER A 3 8.85 -3.18 -3.90
N CYS A 4 8.19 -2.67 -2.86
CA CYS A 4 7.39 -1.45 -2.95
C CYS A 4 8.04 -0.29 -2.19
N ILE A 5 7.92 0.90 -2.74
CA ILE A 5 8.20 2.16 -2.05
C ILE A 5 6.85 2.85 -1.83
N LEU A 6 6.43 2.88 -0.57
CA LEU A 6 5.17 3.45 -0.13
C LEU A 6 5.43 4.80 0.56
N GLY A 7 4.66 5.81 0.26
CA GLY A 7 4.80 7.11 0.92
C GLY A 7 3.87 8.18 0.37
N PRO A 8 3.75 9.33 1.04
CA PRO A 8 2.86 10.40 0.61
C PRO A 8 3.30 11.03 -0.71
N SER A 9 2.39 11.74 -1.37
CA SER A 9 2.73 12.53 -2.55
C SER A 9 3.82 13.56 -2.20
N GLY A 10 4.79 13.74 -3.10
CA GLY A 10 5.92 14.65 -2.91
C GLY A 10 7.08 14.11 -2.07
N SER A 11 7.07 12.84 -1.61
CA SER A 11 8.21 12.25 -0.88
C SER A 11 9.39 11.80 -1.76
N GLY A 12 9.39 12.12 -3.04
CA GLY A 12 10.50 11.83 -3.95
C GLY A 12 10.53 10.44 -4.57
N LYS A 13 9.44 9.65 -4.45
CA LYS A 13 9.37 8.27 -4.98
C LYS A 13 9.62 8.18 -6.49
N THR A 14 8.89 8.96 -7.28
CA THR A 14 9.07 9.06 -8.74
C THR A 14 10.47 9.54 -9.10
N THR A 15 11.02 10.51 -8.36
CA THR A 15 12.39 10.99 -8.54
C THR A 15 13.40 9.86 -8.32
N LEU A 16 13.21 9.06 -7.28
CA LEU A 16 14.06 7.90 -7.03
C LEU A 16 14.00 6.89 -8.18
N LEU A 17 12.80 6.58 -8.72
CA LEU A 17 12.69 5.72 -9.90
C LEU A 17 13.42 6.30 -11.11
N LYS A 18 13.29 7.61 -11.37
CA LYS A 18 13.99 8.29 -12.47
C LYS A 18 15.51 8.27 -12.31
N LEU A 19 16.01 8.43 -11.09
CA LEU A 19 17.44 8.29 -10.77
C LEU A 19 17.94 6.85 -11.04
N ILE A 20 17.18 5.82 -10.62
CA ILE A 20 17.50 4.41 -10.87
C ILE A 20 17.48 4.13 -12.38
N ALA A 21 16.50 4.65 -13.10
CA ALA A 21 16.38 4.50 -14.55
C ALA A 21 17.48 5.23 -15.33
N GLY A 22 18.14 6.23 -14.73
CA GLY A 22 19.13 7.07 -15.40
C GLY A 22 18.52 8.22 -16.21
N LEU A 23 17.28 8.56 -15.95
CA LEU A 23 16.59 9.71 -16.52
C LEU A 23 17.03 11.03 -15.83
N GLU A 24 17.52 10.90 -14.59
CA GLU A 24 18.06 12.01 -13.81
C GLU A 24 19.44 11.67 -13.24
N LYS A 25 20.25 12.69 -12.92
CA LYS A 25 21.61 12.53 -12.38
C LYS A 25 21.58 12.56 -10.85
N VAL A 26 22.35 11.65 -10.24
CA VAL A 26 22.56 11.61 -8.78
C VAL A 26 23.37 12.83 -8.34
N GLN A 27 22.86 13.58 -7.36
CA GLN A 27 23.55 14.74 -6.77
C GLN A 27 24.48 14.31 -5.62
N SER A 28 24.11 13.25 -4.89
CA SER A 28 24.93 12.67 -3.82
C SER A 28 24.66 11.18 -3.68
N GLY A 29 25.61 10.42 -3.16
CA GLY A 29 25.49 8.96 -3.05
C GLY A 29 25.79 8.23 -4.35
N LYS A 30 25.33 6.97 -4.45
CA LYS A 30 25.50 6.11 -5.61
C LYS A 30 24.37 5.12 -5.78
N ILE A 31 24.17 4.64 -7.02
CA ILE A 31 23.22 3.59 -7.37
C ILE A 31 24.02 2.41 -7.93
N ILE A 32 23.74 1.22 -7.38
CA ILE A 32 24.36 -0.04 -7.79
C ILE A 32 23.24 -0.99 -8.25
N ILE A 33 23.37 -1.54 -9.46
CA ILE A 33 22.43 -2.53 -10.02
C ILE A 33 23.23 -3.79 -10.37
N ASN A 34 22.83 -4.92 -9.81
CA ASN A 34 23.52 -6.21 -10.02
C ASN A 34 25.04 -6.16 -9.73
N GLY A 35 25.44 -5.40 -8.69
CA GLY A 35 26.85 -5.24 -8.31
C GLY A 35 27.64 -4.21 -9.13
N GLU A 36 27.05 -3.64 -10.19
CA GLU A 36 27.67 -2.58 -10.99
C GLU A 36 27.20 -1.21 -10.55
N GLU A 37 28.11 -0.26 -10.31
CA GLU A 37 27.78 1.13 -10.08
C GLU A 37 27.33 1.77 -11.40
N VAL A 38 26.05 2.16 -11.45
CA VAL A 38 25.43 2.77 -12.65
C VAL A 38 25.29 4.28 -12.55
N SER A 39 25.34 4.84 -11.34
CA SER A 39 25.26 6.29 -11.15
C SER A 39 25.91 6.71 -9.84
N SER A 40 26.66 7.81 -9.88
CA SER A 40 27.22 8.53 -8.73
C SER A 40 27.45 9.99 -9.12
N THR A 41 28.09 10.77 -8.26
CA THR A 41 28.46 12.16 -8.57
C THR A 41 29.44 12.27 -9.75
N SER A 42 30.23 11.22 -10.00
CA SER A 42 31.27 11.17 -11.07
C SER A 42 30.92 10.22 -12.22
N LYS A 43 29.92 9.33 -12.04
CA LYS A 43 29.54 8.32 -13.04
C LYS A 43 28.05 8.42 -13.35
N HIS A 44 27.68 8.37 -14.62
CA HIS A 44 26.28 8.29 -15.06
C HIS A 44 26.18 7.39 -16.28
N LEU A 45 25.72 6.15 -16.05
CA LEU A 45 25.39 5.26 -17.15
C LEU A 45 24.04 5.68 -17.74
N PRO A 46 23.95 5.94 -19.05
CA PRO A 46 22.69 6.36 -19.66
C PRO A 46 21.66 5.22 -19.65
N THR A 47 20.37 5.59 -19.71
CA THR A 47 19.21 4.71 -19.53
C THR A 47 19.25 3.47 -20.41
N GLU A 48 19.58 3.62 -21.70
CA GLU A 48 19.63 2.55 -22.70
C GLU A 48 20.68 1.47 -22.39
N LYS A 49 21.64 1.77 -21.51
CA LYS A 49 22.69 0.81 -21.08
C LYS A 49 22.37 0.13 -19.76
N ARG A 50 21.32 0.52 -19.05
CA ARG A 50 20.99 -0.03 -17.71
C ARG A 50 20.18 -1.32 -17.74
N LYS A 51 19.65 -1.73 -18.90
CA LYS A 51 18.76 -2.91 -19.06
C LYS A 51 17.59 -2.87 -18.07
N ILE A 52 16.91 -1.75 -17.99
CA ILE A 52 15.77 -1.49 -17.11
C ILE A 52 14.52 -1.35 -17.98
N GLY A 53 13.42 -1.98 -17.54
CA GLY A 53 12.07 -1.68 -18.01
C GLY A 53 11.47 -0.57 -17.13
N PHE A 54 10.73 0.35 -17.74
CA PHE A 54 10.04 1.42 -17.02
C PHE A 54 8.60 1.54 -17.47
N LEU A 55 7.66 1.47 -16.53
CA LEU A 55 6.26 1.81 -16.72
C LEU A 55 5.99 3.17 -16.09
N PHE A 56 5.69 4.15 -16.93
CA PHE A 56 5.30 5.50 -16.51
C PHE A 56 3.83 5.53 -16.07
N GLN A 57 3.48 6.50 -15.25
CA GLN A 57 2.13 6.69 -14.72
C GLN A 57 1.07 6.90 -15.84
N ASP A 58 1.45 7.55 -16.94
CA ASP A 58 0.64 7.78 -18.14
C ASP A 58 0.77 6.67 -19.20
N TYR A 59 1.37 5.53 -18.81
CA TYR A 59 1.68 4.36 -19.66
C TYR A 59 2.64 4.62 -20.80
N ALA A 60 2.78 5.85 -21.30
CA ALA A 60 3.65 6.31 -22.37
C ALA A 60 3.62 5.40 -23.61
N LEU A 61 2.44 4.92 -24.00
CA LEU A 61 2.26 4.18 -25.25
C LEU A 61 2.45 5.10 -26.44
N PHE A 62 3.03 4.58 -27.53
CA PHE A 62 3.17 5.34 -28.77
C PHE A 62 1.81 5.44 -29.45
N PRO A 63 1.18 6.63 -29.52
CA PRO A 63 -0.21 6.78 -29.95
C PRO A 63 -0.41 6.53 -31.46
N HIS A 64 0.65 6.62 -32.24
CA HIS A 64 0.67 6.41 -33.68
C HIS A 64 1.00 4.96 -34.08
N LEU A 65 1.27 4.09 -33.12
CA LEU A 65 1.54 2.67 -33.31
C LEU A 65 0.38 1.83 -32.75
N THR A 66 0.08 0.74 -33.45
CA THR A 66 -0.88 -0.27 -32.96
C THR A 66 -0.34 -0.98 -31.70
N VAL A 67 -1.17 -1.75 -31.00
CA VAL A 67 -0.75 -2.59 -29.87
C VAL A 67 0.40 -3.50 -30.29
N LYS A 68 0.26 -4.20 -31.41
CA LYS A 68 1.28 -5.10 -31.95
C LYS A 68 2.62 -4.39 -32.21
N GLU A 69 2.56 -3.18 -32.76
CA GLU A 69 3.75 -2.37 -33.05
C GLU A 69 4.37 -1.83 -31.75
N ASN A 70 3.56 -1.37 -30.79
CA ASN A 70 4.04 -0.99 -29.46
C ASN A 70 4.81 -2.13 -28.77
N LEU A 71 4.27 -3.37 -28.82
CA LEU A 71 4.91 -4.54 -28.24
C LEU A 71 6.21 -4.94 -28.97
N LYS A 72 6.25 -4.79 -30.29
CA LYS A 72 7.43 -5.10 -31.11
C LYS A 72 8.52 -4.02 -31.05
N PHE A 73 8.18 -2.80 -30.67
CA PHE A 73 9.12 -1.66 -30.66
C PHE A 73 10.44 -1.94 -29.90
N PRO A 74 10.42 -2.54 -28.68
CA PRO A 74 11.66 -2.85 -27.96
C PRO A 74 12.50 -3.96 -28.62
N THR A 75 11.92 -4.81 -29.47
CA THR A 75 12.57 -5.99 -30.04
C THR A 75 13.29 -5.72 -31.36
N ASN A 76 13.17 -4.52 -31.95
CA ASN A 76 13.87 -4.13 -33.17
C ASN A 76 15.40 -4.13 -33.05
N ALA A 77 15.93 -4.39 -31.83
CA ALA A 77 17.34 -4.64 -31.54
C ALA A 77 17.59 -6.13 -31.28
N LYS A 78 17.69 -6.95 -32.34
CA LYS A 78 18.27 -8.30 -32.36
C LYS A 78 17.71 -9.37 -31.38
N ASN A 79 17.02 -10.39 -31.89
CA ASN A 79 16.88 -11.76 -31.36
C ASN A 79 15.75 -12.11 -30.36
N SER A 80 14.56 -11.50 -30.36
CA SER A 80 13.52 -11.97 -29.43
C SER A 80 12.11 -12.08 -30.00
N THR A 81 11.94 -12.78 -31.10
CA THR A 81 10.59 -13.08 -31.65
C THR A 81 9.81 -14.11 -30.83
N SER A 82 10.49 -15.02 -30.13
CA SER A 82 9.85 -16.11 -29.36
C SER A 82 9.09 -15.65 -28.11
N ASN A 83 9.44 -14.53 -27.50
CA ASN A 83 8.78 -14.06 -26.26
C ASN A 83 7.58 -13.15 -26.52
N VAL A 84 7.41 -12.60 -27.72
CA VAL A 84 6.32 -11.66 -28.00
C VAL A 84 4.97 -12.37 -27.98
N ASP A 85 4.89 -13.56 -28.59
CA ASP A 85 3.63 -14.31 -28.69
C ASP A 85 3.18 -14.82 -27.31
N GLU A 86 4.11 -15.31 -26.46
CA GLU A 86 3.82 -15.69 -25.08
C GLU A 86 3.30 -14.51 -24.24
N ILE A 87 3.88 -13.33 -24.42
CA ILE A 87 3.47 -12.13 -23.68
C ILE A 87 2.11 -11.63 -24.19
N ILE A 88 1.84 -11.72 -25.50
CA ILE A 88 0.53 -11.38 -26.08
C ILE A 88 -0.57 -12.27 -25.47
N GLU A 89 -0.33 -13.57 -25.32
CA GLU A 89 -1.26 -14.48 -24.64
C GLU A 89 -1.48 -14.09 -23.18
N LEU A 90 -0.40 -13.71 -22.46
CA LEU A 90 -0.44 -13.33 -21.05
C LEU A 90 -1.27 -12.08 -20.79
N ILE A 91 -1.25 -11.09 -21.70
CA ILE A 91 -2.02 -9.85 -21.54
C ILE A 91 -3.50 -10.01 -21.90
N LYS A 92 -3.92 -11.18 -22.39
CA LYS A 92 -5.31 -11.53 -22.72
C LYS A 92 -5.99 -10.54 -23.70
N LEU A 93 -5.25 -10.05 -24.71
CA LEU A 93 -5.71 -9.07 -25.68
C LEU A 93 -5.59 -9.53 -27.15
N PRO A 94 -5.99 -10.78 -27.51
CA PRO A 94 -5.78 -11.30 -28.87
C PRO A 94 -6.52 -10.51 -29.94
N ASN A 95 -7.69 -9.93 -29.61
CA ASN A 95 -8.54 -9.19 -30.54
C ASN A 95 -8.21 -7.69 -30.63
N SER A 96 -7.19 -7.24 -29.90
CA SER A 96 -6.84 -5.81 -29.80
C SER A 96 -5.48 -5.48 -30.44
N LEU A 97 -4.81 -6.45 -31.06
CA LEU A 97 -3.44 -6.28 -31.57
C LEU A 97 -3.31 -5.21 -32.66
N ASP A 98 -4.34 -5.04 -33.49
CA ASP A 98 -4.36 -4.07 -34.59
C ASP A 98 -4.99 -2.73 -34.16
N LYS A 99 -5.47 -2.60 -32.91
CA LYS A 99 -6.01 -1.34 -32.37
C LYS A 99 -4.89 -0.37 -31.96
N TYR A 100 -5.22 0.92 -31.98
CA TYR A 100 -4.38 1.98 -31.45
C TYR A 100 -4.65 2.20 -29.95
N PRO A 101 -3.71 2.80 -29.20
CA PRO A 101 -3.88 3.04 -27.77
C PRO A 101 -5.19 3.76 -27.39
N HIS A 102 -5.64 4.72 -28.16
CA HIS A 102 -6.87 5.49 -27.89
C HIS A 102 -8.17 4.67 -28.05
N GLU A 103 -8.10 3.48 -28.65
CA GLU A 103 -9.23 2.54 -28.81
C GLU A 103 -9.31 1.51 -27.67
N LEU A 104 -8.37 1.58 -26.71
CA LEU A 104 -8.26 0.67 -25.56
C LEU A 104 -8.82 1.30 -24.30
N SER A 105 -9.39 0.48 -23.42
CA SER A 105 -9.66 0.87 -22.03
C SER A 105 -8.35 1.16 -21.26
N GLY A 106 -8.42 1.89 -20.17
CA GLY A 106 -7.25 2.20 -19.33
C GLY A 106 -6.51 0.94 -18.86
N GLY A 107 -7.25 -0.10 -18.45
CA GLY A 107 -6.66 -1.38 -18.05
C GLY A 107 -5.98 -2.12 -19.21
N GLU A 108 -6.55 -2.08 -20.42
CA GLU A 108 -5.91 -2.65 -21.62
C GLU A 108 -4.62 -1.88 -21.95
N GLN A 109 -4.65 -0.54 -21.91
CA GLN A 109 -3.45 0.28 -22.11
C GLN A 109 -2.35 -0.06 -21.12
N GLN A 110 -2.70 -0.22 -19.85
CA GLN A 110 -1.75 -0.60 -18.81
C GLN A 110 -1.13 -1.98 -19.08
N ARG A 111 -1.94 -2.99 -19.41
CA ARG A 111 -1.43 -4.34 -19.76
C ARG A 111 -0.47 -4.30 -20.94
N VAL A 112 -0.79 -3.53 -21.98
CA VAL A 112 0.10 -3.34 -23.14
C VAL A 112 1.40 -2.66 -22.75
N ALA A 113 1.35 -1.60 -21.95
CA ALA A 113 2.54 -0.87 -21.49
C ALA A 113 3.44 -1.72 -20.59
N LEU A 114 2.84 -2.49 -19.67
CA LEU A 114 3.55 -3.43 -18.84
C LEU A 114 4.23 -4.53 -19.68
N ALA A 115 3.50 -5.14 -20.60
CA ALA A 115 4.03 -6.13 -21.53
C ALA A 115 5.21 -5.58 -22.35
N ARG A 116 5.06 -4.38 -22.91
CA ARG A 116 6.14 -3.70 -23.64
C ARG A 116 7.40 -3.52 -22.77
N SER A 117 7.23 -3.21 -21.49
CA SER A 117 8.36 -3.01 -20.58
C SER A 117 9.09 -4.33 -20.21
N ILE A 118 8.40 -5.48 -20.29
CA ILE A 118 8.93 -6.81 -19.96
C ILE A 118 9.54 -7.50 -21.19
N ILE A 119 9.01 -7.27 -22.39
CA ILE A 119 9.45 -7.92 -23.64
C ILE A 119 10.97 -7.78 -23.88
N SER A 120 11.55 -6.65 -23.47
CA SER A 120 13.00 -6.43 -23.59
C SER A 120 13.85 -7.26 -22.62
N GLN A 121 13.22 -8.10 -21.80
CA GLN A 121 13.85 -8.91 -20.75
C GLN A 121 14.78 -8.08 -19.85
N PRO A 122 14.23 -7.06 -19.17
CA PRO A 122 15.06 -6.21 -18.32
C PRO A 122 15.54 -6.97 -17.08
N ASN A 123 16.67 -6.53 -16.52
CA ASN A 123 17.16 -7.03 -15.23
C ASN A 123 16.33 -6.50 -14.06
N LEU A 124 15.75 -5.31 -14.22
CA LEU A 124 14.95 -4.61 -13.23
C LEU A 124 13.78 -3.90 -13.92
N LEU A 125 12.60 -4.03 -13.36
CA LEU A 125 11.40 -3.33 -13.80
C LEU A 125 11.00 -2.27 -12.78
N LEU A 126 10.77 -1.07 -13.23
CA LEU A 126 10.33 0.07 -12.43
C LEU A 126 8.90 0.45 -12.81
N LEU A 127 7.99 0.49 -11.84
CA LEU A 127 6.58 0.82 -12.03
C LEU A 127 6.23 2.05 -11.20
N ASP A 128 5.86 3.14 -11.87
CA ASP A 128 5.51 4.41 -11.23
C ASP A 128 3.99 4.56 -11.14
N GLU A 129 3.41 4.38 -9.96
CA GLU A 129 1.97 4.44 -9.66
C GLU A 129 1.10 3.69 -10.69
N PRO A 130 1.36 2.40 -10.94
CA PRO A 130 0.80 1.69 -12.09
C PRO A 130 -0.73 1.62 -12.11
N PHE A 131 -1.42 1.77 -10.96
CA PHE A 131 -2.88 1.61 -10.86
C PHE A 131 -3.62 2.92 -10.58
N SER A 132 -2.92 4.04 -10.48
CA SER A 132 -3.50 5.32 -10.02
C SER A 132 -4.56 5.90 -10.96
N SER A 133 -4.45 5.62 -12.26
CA SER A 133 -5.37 6.12 -13.29
C SER A 133 -6.59 5.23 -13.57
N LEU A 134 -6.71 4.09 -12.86
CA LEU A 134 -7.82 3.15 -13.04
C LEU A 134 -8.98 3.46 -12.07
N ASP A 135 -10.21 3.22 -12.54
CA ASP A 135 -11.37 3.18 -11.65
C ASP A 135 -11.32 1.98 -10.70
N LEU A 136 -12.11 2.03 -9.61
CA LEU A 136 -12.05 1.03 -8.53
C LEU A 136 -12.38 -0.40 -9.01
N SER A 137 -13.33 -0.57 -9.92
CA SER A 137 -13.77 -1.89 -10.37
C SER A 137 -12.73 -2.56 -11.26
N LEU A 138 -12.08 -1.78 -12.12
CA LEU A 138 -11.05 -2.26 -13.03
C LEU A 138 -9.70 -2.47 -12.32
N ARG A 139 -9.44 -1.70 -11.27
CA ARG A 139 -8.17 -1.71 -10.53
C ARG A 139 -7.86 -3.07 -9.92
N GLU A 140 -8.84 -3.76 -9.34
CA GLU A 140 -8.66 -5.08 -8.73
C GLU A 140 -8.28 -6.12 -9.78
N GLU A 141 -9.01 -6.18 -10.89
CA GLU A 141 -8.74 -7.13 -11.98
C GLU A 141 -7.34 -6.91 -12.58
N VAL A 142 -7.02 -5.64 -12.91
CA VAL A 142 -5.73 -5.29 -13.53
C VAL A 142 -4.56 -5.53 -12.58
N ARG A 143 -4.76 -5.33 -11.27
CA ARG A 143 -3.76 -5.62 -10.25
C ARG A 143 -3.45 -7.11 -10.17
N ASP A 144 -4.48 -7.98 -10.22
CA ASP A 144 -4.31 -9.44 -10.23
C ASP A 144 -3.59 -9.90 -11.49
N ASP A 145 -4.01 -9.44 -12.67
CA ASP A 145 -3.35 -9.74 -13.94
C ASP A 145 -1.89 -9.26 -13.95
N THR A 146 -1.62 -8.07 -13.38
CA THR A 146 -0.27 -7.53 -13.23
C THR A 146 0.59 -8.44 -12.35
N LEU A 147 0.09 -8.86 -11.19
CA LEU A 147 0.82 -9.75 -10.30
C LEU A 147 1.17 -11.08 -10.98
N HIS A 148 0.22 -11.69 -11.69
CA HIS A 148 0.46 -12.91 -12.45
C HIS A 148 1.54 -12.74 -13.52
N LEU A 149 1.49 -11.64 -14.27
CA LEU A 149 2.49 -11.33 -15.31
C LEU A 149 3.89 -11.15 -14.70
N LEU A 150 4.00 -10.41 -13.59
CA LEU A 150 5.27 -10.18 -12.90
C LEU A 150 5.86 -11.47 -12.32
N GLN A 151 5.02 -12.33 -11.75
CA GLN A 151 5.47 -13.63 -11.22
C GLN A 151 6.03 -14.55 -12.32
N LYS A 152 5.36 -14.61 -13.47
CA LYS A 152 5.81 -15.40 -14.62
C LYS A 152 7.08 -14.86 -15.28
N SER A 153 7.24 -13.53 -15.30
CA SER A 153 8.42 -12.89 -15.92
C SER A 153 9.74 -13.12 -15.17
N ASN A 154 9.67 -13.52 -13.90
CA ASN A 154 10.83 -13.74 -13.01
C ASN A 154 11.79 -12.54 -12.92
N VAL A 155 11.33 -11.32 -13.21
CA VAL A 155 12.09 -10.07 -13.15
C VAL A 155 12.04 -9.49 -11.74
N SER A 156 13.10 -8.82 -11.30
CA SER A 156 13.06 -8.00 -10.08
C SER A 156 12.28 -6.72 -10.35
N VAL A 157 11.41 -6.33 -9.41
CA VAL A 157 10.49 -5.21 -9.61
C VAL A 157 10.59 -4.23 -8.45
N ILE A 158 10.59 -2.93 -8.76
CA ILE A 158 10.35 -1.86 -7.79
C ILE A 158 9.07 -1.14 -8.22
N ILE A 159 8.10 -1.11 -7.32
CA ILE A 159 6.81 -0.41 -7.49
C ILE A 159 6.80 0.79 -6.57
N VAL A 160 6.35 1.92 -7.08
CA VAL A 160 6.05 3.10 -6.30
C VAL A 160 4.54 3.29 -6.26
N THR A 161 4.00 3.49 -5.07
CA THR A 161 2.59 3.85 -4.87
C THR A 161 2.40 4.70 -3.62
N HIS A 162 1.28 5.37 -3.53
CA HIS A 162 0.80 6.02 -2.31
C HIS A 162 -0.35 5.22 -1.66
N ASP A 163 -0.81 4.15 -2.30
CA ASP A 163 -1.88 3.29 -1.80
C ASP A 163 -1.31 2.11 -0.99
N PRO A 164 -1.58 2.04 0.33
CA PRO A 164 -1.10 0.95 1.17
C PRO A 164 -1.69 -0.42 0.80
N PHE A 165 -2.93 -0.46 0.29
CA PHE A 165 -3.56 -1.72 -0.10
C PHE A 165 -2.89 -2.31 -1.34
N GLU A 166 -2.54 -1.48 -2.32
CA GLU A 166 -1.73 -1.90 -3.47
C GLU A 166 -0.38 -2.45 -3.02
N ALA A 167 0.32 -1.70 -2.14
CA ALA A 167 1.62 -2.12 -1.62
C ALA A 167 1.53 -3.48 -0.89
N MET A 168 0.52 -3.67 -0.04
CA MET A 168 0.32 -4.92 0.71
C MET A 168 -0.02 -6.10 -0.20
N PHE A 169 -0.79 -5.86 -1.26
CA PHE A 169 -1.26 -6.91 -2.14
C PHE A 169 -0.16 -7.44 -3.06
N ILE A 170 0.63 -6.55 -3.67
CA ILE A 170 1.52 -6.94 -4.77
C ILE A 170 2.97 -7.21 -4.33
N SER A 171 3.41 -6.66 -3.21
CA SER A 171 4.84 -6.68 -2.86
C SER A 171 5.22 -7.73 -1.82
N ASN A 172 6.46 -8.23 -1.95
CA ASN A 172 7.08 -9.08 -0.95
C ASN A 172 7.72 -8.25 0.18
N HIS A 173 8.13 -7.01 -0.14
CA HIS A 173 8.82 -6.10 0.77
C HIS A 173 8.39 -4.67 0.53
N ILE A 174 8.13 -3.91 1.59
CA ILE A 174 7.69 -2.51 1.51
C ILE A 174 8.70 -1.63 2.26
N ASN A 175 9.08 -0.51 1.64
CA ASN A 175 9.85 0.56 2.25
C ASN A 175 8.94 1.78 2.42
N ILE A 176 8.67 2.19 3.65
CA ILE A 176 7.79 3.31 3.96
C ILE A 176 8.62 4.59 4.05
N PHE A 177 8.31 5.55 3.18
CA PHE A 177 8.92 6.88 3.13
C PHE A 177 8.10 7.89 3.94
N ASP A 178 8.77 8.81 4.61
CA ASP A 178 8.16 10.03 5.14
C ASP A 178 8.09 11.15 4.08
N LYS A 179 7.60 12.31 4.48
CA LYS A 179 7.54 13.50 3.61
C LYS A 179 8.92 14.02 3.18
N SER A 180 9.98 13.69 3.92
CA SER A 180 11.36 14.09 3.58
C SER A 180 12.04 13.13 2.61
N GLY A 181 11.42 11.99 2.29
CA GLY A 181 12.00 10.92 1.47
C GLY A 181 12.91 9.97 2.27
N SER A 182 12.86 10.04 3.60
CA SER A 182 13.60 9.12 4.46
C SER A 182 12.81 7.83 4.70
N ILE A 183 13.51 6.68 4.76
CA ILE A 183 12.88 5.40 5.08
C ILE A 183 12.63 5.34 6.58
N ILE A 184 11.35 5.24 6.98
CA ILE A 184 10.94 5.14 8.39
C ILE A 184 11.00 3.69 8.85
N GLN A 185 10.45 2.80 8.04
CA GLN A 185 10.39 1.36 8.31
C GLN A 185 10.41 0.57 7.00
N SER A 186 11.05 -0.59 7.04
CA SER A 186 11.06 -1.57 5.95
C SER A 186 10.72 -2.94 6.51
N GLY A 187 10.01 -3.75 5.74
CA GLY A 187 9.63 -5.10 6.14
C GLY A 187 8.66 -5.76 5.18
N THR A 188 8.20 -6.94 5.52
CA THR A 188 7.09 -7.59 4.81
C THR A 188 5.78 -6.84 5.10
N PRO A 189 4.74 -6.96 4.24
CA PRO A 189 3.42 -6.41 4.53
C PRO A 189 2.90 -6.80 5.92
N ASN A 190 3.06 -8.06 6.30
CA ASN A 190 2.64 -8.58 7.59
C ASN A 190 3.39 -7.93 8.77
N ASP A 191 4.72 -7.76 8.65
CA ASP A 191 5.52 -7.12 9.70
C ASP A 191 5.12 -5.66 9.90
N LEU A 192 4.93 -4.92 8.81
CA LEU A 192 4.58 -3.51 8.87
C LEU A 192 3.18 -3.27 9.43
N TYR A 193 2.25 -4.17 9.14
CA TYR A 193 0.88 -4.10 9.65
C TYR A 193 0.77 -4.46 11.12
N ASN A 194 1.46 -5.54 11.56
CA ASN A 194 1.35 -6.06 12.91
C ASN A 194 2.38 -5.46 13.89
N ASN A 195 3.53 -4.99 13.40
CA ASN A 195 4.61 -4.43 14.20
C ASN A 195 5.02 -3.02 13.71
N PRO A 196 4.08 -2.06 13.63
CA PRO A 196 4.41 -0.70 13.21
C PRO A 196 5.37 -0.04 14.20
N LYS A 197 6.41 0.63 13.70
CA LYS A 197 7.46 1.28 14.51
C LYS A 197 6.96 2.53 15.25
N ASN A 198 5.95 3.20 14.71
CA ASN A 198 5.40 4.45 15.27
C ASN A 198 3.97 4.72 14.76
N SER A 199 3.35 5.76 15.32
CA SER A 199 2.00 6.21 14.95
C SER A 199 1.84 6.50 13.45
N TYR A 200 2.87 7.03 12.80
CA TYR A 200 2.83 7.35 11.37
C TYR A 200 2.67 6.08 10.51
N VAL A 201 3.47 5.05 10.79
CA VAL A 201 3.39 3.76 10.09
C VAL A 201 2.03 3.09 10.34
N THR A 202 1.54 3.13 11.59
CA THR A 202 0.23 2.56 11.95
C THR A 202 -0.89 3.18 11.12
N GLY A 203 -0.87 4.52 10.98
CA GLY A 203 -1.87 5.27 10.23
C GLY A 203 -1.83 5.05 8.72
N PHE A 204 -0.72 4.56 8.16
CA PHE A 204 -0.63 4.23 6.74
C PHE A 204 -1.57 3.09 6.34
N PHE A 205 -1.69 2.06 7.19
CA PHE A 205 -2.44 0.85 6.89
C PHE A 205 -3.90 0.87 7.38
N GLY A 206 -4.47 2.04 7.52
CA GLY A 206 -5.87 2.23 7.85
C GLY A 206 -6.12 3.12 9.05
N GLU A 207 -7.39 3.41 9.26
CA GLU A 207 -7.87 4.21 10.38
C GLU A 207 -7.59 3.53 11.71
N THR A 208 -7.33 4.33 12.74
CA THR A 208 -7.18 3.87 14.12
C THR A 208 -7.89 4.80 15.09
N ASN A 209 -8.48 4.25 16.13
CA ASN A 209 -8.90 5.00 17.31
C ASN A 209 -7.64 5.40 18.10
N GLN A 210 -7.50 6.67 18.44
CA GLN A 210 -6.31 7.20 19.10
C GLN A 210 -6.66 7.76 20.47
N PHE A 211 -5.94 7.29 21.50
CA PHE A 211 -6.12 7.74 22.87
C PHE A 211 -4.79 8.16 23.46
N LYS A 212 -4.74 9.34 24.07
CA LYS A 212 -3.55 9.85 24.77
C LYS A 212 -3.67 9.62 26.27
N GLY A 213 -2.58 9.30 26.93
CA GLY A 213 -2.57 9.16 28.37
C GLY A 213 -1.18 8.94 28.92
N VAL A 214 -1.13 8.82 30.25
CA VAL A 214 0.09 8.50 31.01
C VAL A 214 0.00 7.09 31.53
N VAL A 215 1.06 6.32 31.40
CA VAL A 215 1.14 4.96 31.93
C VAL A 215 1.26 5.02 33.46
N LYS A 216 0.39 4.29 34.16
CA LYS A 216 0.40 4.14 35.63
C LYS A 216 0.40 2.65 35.98
N GLY A 217 1.45 2.21 36.64
CA GLY A 217 1.71 0.79 36.80
C GLY A 217 1.95 0.14 35.44
N SER A 218 1.41 -1.02 35.21
CA SER A 218 1.51 -1.74 33.94
C SER A 218 0.32 -1.46 33.00
N HIS A 219 -0.37 -0.30 33.15
CA HIS A 219 -1.58 -0.01 32.39
C HIS A 219 -1.71 1.47 32.03
N ILE A 220 -2.41 1.72 30.92
CA ILE A 220 -3.00 3.02 30.60
C ILE A 220 -4.51 2.92 30.68
N ILE A 221 -5.16 3.94 31.26
CA ILE A 221 -6.61 4.06 31.29
C ILE A 221 -7.04 4.86 30.07
N THR A 222 -7.89 4.26 29.25
CA THR A 222 -8.49 4.90 28.06
C THR A 222 -10.01 4.93 28.19
N PRO A 223 -10.73 5.75 27.41
CA PRO A 223 -12.19 5.75 27.37
C PRO A 223 -12.81 4.38 27.08
N VAL A 224 -12.09 3.53 26.35
CA VAL A 224 -12.55 2.18 25.94
C VAL A 224 -12.03 1.07 26.83
N GLY A 225 -11.28 1.38 27.92
CA GLY A 225 -10.83 0.41 28.90
C GLY A 225 -9.39 0.56 29.35
N LYS A 226 -9.00 -0.34 30.24
CA LYS A 226 -7.62 -0.48 30.69
C LYS A 226 -6.84 -1.30 29.68
N ILE A 227 -5.74 -0.75 29.20
CA ILE A 227 -4.85 -1.40 28.25
C ILE A 227 -3.54 -1.71 28.94
N LYS A 228 -3.11 -2.97 28.88
CA LYS A 228 -1.82 -3.39 29.44
C LYS A 228 -0.69 -2.77 28.63
N THR A 229 0.29 -2.24 29.30
CA THR A 229 1.47 -1.59 28.70
C THR A 229 2.74 -2.37 29.02
N PRO A 230 3.79 -2.28 28.18
CA PRO A 230 5.12 -2.75 28.54
C PRO A 230 5.64 -2.06 29.81
N GLU A 231 6.35 -2.81 30.68
CA GLU A 231 6.86 -2.31 31.97
C GLU A 231 7.82 -1.11 31.84
N ASN A 232 8.52 -1.00 30.71
CA ASN A 232 9.46 0.09 30.44
C ASN A 232 8.81 1.44 30.08
N LEU A 233 7.48 1.55 30.13
CA LEU A 233 6.72 2.77 29.81
C LEU A 233 6.15 3.48 31.04
N GLU A 234 6.42 3.01 32.26
CA GLU A 234 5.92 3.64 33.51
C GLU A 234 6.22 5.15 33.57
N GLY A 235 5.17 5.95 33.83
CA GLY A 235 5.26 7.40 33.89
C GLY A 235 5.35 8.13 32.54
N GLU A 236 5.48 7.42 31.45
CA GLU A 236 5.61 8.01 30.12
C GLU A 236 4.26 8.49 29.57
N ASN A 237 4.30 9.60 28.82
CA ASN A 237 3.19 10.02 27.98
C ASN A 237 3.17 9.14 26.73
N VAL A 238 2.03 8.51 26.45
CA VAL A 238 1.88 7.59 25.31
C VAL A 238 0.64 7.91 24.49
N VAL A 239 0.69 7.49 23.24
CA VAL A 239 -0.48 7.43 22.35
C VAL A 239 -0.77 5.96 22.08
N VAL A 240 -2.01 5.57 22.35
CA VAL A 240 -2.54 4.23 22.05
C VAL A 240 -3.32 4.30 20.75
N HIS A 241 -3.00 3.43 19.81
CA HIS A 241 -3.74 3.21 18.57
C HIS A 241 -4.45 1.87 18.63
N ILE A 242 -5.76 1.87 18.42
CA ILE A 242 -6.55 0.64 18.32
C ILE A 242 -7.22 0.62 16.94
N ARG A 243 -6.98 -0.42 16.17
CA ARG A 243 -7.67 -0.57 14.88
C ARG A 243 -9.17 -0.75 15.10
N PRO A 244 -10.05 -0.28 14.17
CA PRO A 244 -11.49 -0.44 14.33
C PRO A 244 -11.95 -1.89 14.56
N GLN A 245 -11.31 -2.87 13.91
CA GLN A 245 -11.58 -4.29 14.13
C GLN A 245 -11.08 -4.82 15.49
N GLY A 246 -10.23 -4.08 16.18
CA GLY A 246 -9.79 -4.37 17.55
C GLY A 246 -10.76 -3.87 18.62
N ILE A 247 -11.77 -3.09 18.25
CA ILE A 247 -12.89 -2.71 19.12
C ILE A 247 -14.03 -3.71 18.88
N LYS A 248 -14.16 -4.70 19.78
CA LYS A 248 -15.23 -5.71 19.75
C LYS A 248 -16.44 -5.19 20.51
N LEU A 249 -17.64 -5.52 20.01
CA LEU A 249 -18.90 -5.03 20.58
C LEU A 249 -19.83 -6.18 20.90
N ASN A 250 -20.44 -6.16 22.11
CA ASN A 250 -21.47 -7.11 22.54
C ASN A 250 -22.81 -6.38 22.72
N LYS A 251 -23.90 -6.95 22.15
CA LYS A 251 -25.26 -6.40 22.26
C LYS A 251 -25.89 -6.53 23.64
N GLN A 252 -25.46 -7.51 24.41
CA GLN A 252 -25.92 -7.73 25.77
C GLN A 252 -24.80 -7.38 26.75
N PRO A 253 -24.95 -6.26 27.48
CA PRO A 253 -23.98 -5.92 28.51
C PRO A 253 -23.97 -7.03 29.57
N THR A 254 -22.78 -7.60 29.80
CA THR A 254 -22.63 -8.47 30.95
C THR A 254 -22.80 -7.66 32.25
N PRO A 255 -23.30 -8.24 33.34
CA PRO A 255 -23.56 -7.50 34.58
C PRO A 255 -22.29 -6.96 35.26
N VAL A 256 -21.10 -7.31 34.80
CA VAL A 256 -19.83 -7.06 35.49
C VAL A 256 -18.96 -6.09 34.66
N ASN A 257 -18.92 -4.83 35.08
CA ASN A 257 -17.88 -3.82 34.81
C ASN A 257 -17.38 -3.59 33.35
N GLY A 258 -18.19 -3.89 32.32
CA GLY A 258 -17.85 -3.59 30.94
C GLY A 258 -18.00 -2.10 30.64
N ILE A 259 -17.13 -1.57 29.78
CA ILE A 259 -17.23 -0.19 29.28
C ILE A 259 -18.39 -0.12 28.28
N LYS A 260 -19.28 0.84 28.50
CA LYS A 260 -20.46 1.02 27.67
C LYS A 260 -20.23 2.14 26.66
N GLY A 261 -20.54 1.84 25.39
CA GLY A 261 -20.66 2.82 24.33
C GLY A 261 -22.10 2.96 23.88
N THR A 262 -22.47 4.14 23.39
CA THR A 262 -23.76 4.41 22.75
C THR A 262 -23.58 4.44 21.25
N VAL A 263 -24.40 3.68 20.52
CA VAL A 263 -24.34 3.63 19.05
C VAL A 263 -24.86 4.92 18.46
N MET A 264 -24.00 5.69 17.80
CA MET A 264 -24.36 6.90 17.07
C MET A 264 -24.82 6.59 15.65
N ALA A 265 -24.14 5.66 14.98
CA ALA A 265 -24.51 5.17 13.66
C ALA A 265 -24.03 3.73 13.46
N SER A 266 -24.80 2.97 12.69
CA SER A 266 -24.41 1.65 12.18
C SER A 266 -24.63 1.65 10.68
N LYS A 267 -23.61 1.31 9.90
CA LYS A 267 -23.63 1.31 8.42
C LYS A 267 -23.03 0.01 7.89
N LEU A 268 -23.81 -0.67 7.06
CA LEU A 268 -23.29 -1.83 6.33
C LEU A 268 -22.37 -1.36 5.21
N MET A 269 -21.11 -1.83 5.25
CA MET A 269 -20.04 -1.50 4.29
C MET A 269 -19.66 -2.69 3.41
N GLY A 270 -20.64 -3.54 3.05
CA GLY A 270 -20.43 -4.77 2.29
C GLY A 270 -20.05 -5.93 3.18
N SER A 271 -18.78 -6.22 3.35
CA SER A 271 -18.29 -7.37 4.15
C SER A 271 -18.29 -7.14 5.67
N PHE A 272 -18.46 -5.92 6.14
CA PHE A 272 -18.48 -5.57 7.56
C PHE A 272 -19.50 -4.44 7.85
N SER A 273 -19.87 -4.31 9.11
CA SER A 273 -20.65 -3.18 9.64
C SER A 273 -19.70 -2.17 10.29
N PHE A 274 -19.71 -0.92 9.81
CA PHE A 274 -19.03 0.22 10.43
C PHE A 274 -19.92 0.76 11.53
N ILE A 275 -19.43 0.75 12.76
CA ILE A 275 -20.16 1.24 13.94
C ILE A 275 -19.44 2.46 14.49
N HIS A 276 -20.16 3.58 14.56
CA HIS A 276 -19.73 4.81 15.22
C HIS A 276 -20.34 4.87 16.61
N LEU A 277 -19.51 4.97 17.63
CA LEU A 277 -19.89 5.00 19.03
C LEU A 277 -19.54 6.33 19.66
N SER A 278 -20.32 6.75 20.66
CA SER A 278 -19.92 7.71 21.68
C SER A 278 -19.62 6.97 22.98
N VAL A 279 -18.50 7.31 23.61
CA VAL A 279 -18.07 6.78 24.91
C VAL A 279 -17.75 7.96 25.79
N LEU A 280 -18.08 7.90 27.07
CA LEU A 280 -17.68 8.92 28.03
C LEU A 280 -16.29 8.60 28.56
N ASP A 281 -15.40 9.59 28.55
CA ASP A 281 -14.12 9.49 29.20
C ASP A 281 -14.22 9.71 30.72
N ASN A 282 -13.08 9.69 31.43
CA ASN A 282 -13.03 9.91 32.88
C ASN A 282 -13.44 11.33 33.32
N ASN A 283 -13.49 12.28 32.38
CA ASN A 283 -13.88 13.66 32.63
C ASN A 283 -15.35 13.93 32.22
N ASN A 284 -16.10 12.87 31.86
CA ASN A 284 -17.42 12.92 31.25
C ASN A 284 -17.46 13.65 29.91
N GLU A 285 -16.34 13.72 29.17
CA GLU A 285 -16.31 14.20 27.80
C GLU A 285 -16.65 13.08 26.82
N ILE A 286 -17.35 13.44 25.74
CA ILE A 286 -17.72 12.46 24.71
C ILE A 286 -16.51 12.23 23.79
N VAL A 287 -16.12 10.96 23.70
CA VAL A 287 -15.09 10.49 22.78
C VAL A 287 -15.75 9.63 21.70
N HIS A 288 -15.44 9.89 20.45
CA HIS A 288 -15.92 9.12 19.31
C HIS A 288 -15.00 7.93 19.05
N VAL A 289 -15.61 6.77 18.84
CA VAL A 289 -14.89 5.50 18.63
C VAL A 289 -15.49 4.77 17.44
N HIS A 290 -14.65 4.24 16.58
CA HIS A 290 -15.06 3.46 15.42
C HIS A 290 -14.76 1.96 15.65
N SER A 291 -15.71 1.11 15.26
CA SER A 291 -15.56 -0.34 15.30
C SER A 291 -15.98 -0.95 13.97
N HIS A 292 -15.25 -1.97 13.53
CA HIS A 292 -15.62 -2.84 12.42
C HIS A 292 -16.07 -4.19 12.96
N MET A 293 -17.34 -4.50 12.76
CA MET A 293 -17.97 -5.73 13.21
C MET A 293 -18.41 -6.57 12.00
N PRO A 294 -18.65 -7.87 12.14
CA PRO A 294 -19.24 -8.67 11.08
C PRO A 294 -20.52 -8.04 10.51
N ALA A 295 -20.78 -8.25 9.22
CA ALA A 295 -21.87 -7.58 8.48
C ALA A 295 -23.28 -7.75 9.14
N GLU A 296 -23.52 -8.89 9.77
CA GLU A 296 -24.76 -9.20 10.50
C GLU A 296 -24.89 -8.48 11.84
N PHE A 297 -23.84 -7.88 12.37
CA PHE A 297 -23.87 -7.08 13.59
C PHE A 297 -24.35 -5.67 13.25
N ASN A 298 -25.65 -5.45 13.32
CA ASN A 298 -26.28 -4.16 13.02
C ASN A 298 -27.13 -3.67 14.21
N PRO A 299 -26.51 -3.03 15.23
CA PRO A 299 -27.23 -2.48 16.37
C PRO A 299 -28.02 -1.25 15.97
N LYS A 300 -29.16 -1.01 16.67
CA LYS A 300 -29.97 0.19 16.45
C LYS A 300 -29.24 1.44 16.98
N GLN A 301 -29.45 2.56 16.32
CA GLN A 301 -29.00 3.85 16.83
C GLN A 301 -29.52 4.09 18.25
N SER A 302 -28.73 4.75 19.08
CA SER A 302 -28.97 5.02 20.50
C SER A 302 -29.03 3.78 21.40
N SER A 303 -28.75 2.59 20.89
CA SER A 303 -28.59 1.40 21.73
C SER A 303 -27.25 1.40 22.47
N ALA A 304 -27.24 0.86 23.68
CA ALA A 304 -26.01 0.62 24.44
C ALA A 304 -25.36 -0.68 23.98
N VAL A 305 -24.05 -0.64 23.87
CA VAL A 305 -23.19 -1.81 23.59
C VAL A 305 -22.04 -1.86 24.60
N GLU A 306 -21.58 -3.06 24.90
CA GLU A 306 -20.38 -3.27 25.69
C GLU A 306 -19.14 -3.32 24.78
N ILE A 307 -18.05 -2.70 25.20
CA ILE A 307 -16.80 -2.62 24.45
C ILE A 307 -15.77 -3.56 25.07
N GLU A 308 -15.15 -4.38 24.24
CA GLU A 308 -14.00 -5.23 24.55
C GLU A 308 -12.85 -4.89 23.61
N ILE A 309 -11.60 -4.86 24.11
CA ILE A 309 -10.42 -4.51 23.33
C ILE A 309 -9.63 -5.77 22.99
N ASP A 310 -9.33 -5.91 21.71
CA ASP A 310 -8.38 -6.90 21.21
C ASP A 310 -6.96 -6.31 21.30
N ASN A 311 -6.13 -6.89 22.18
CA ASN A 311 -4.77 -6.43 22.41
C ASN A 311 -3.85 -6.63 21.18
N ASP A 312 -4.13 -7.62 20.32
CA ASP A 312 -3.34 -7.89 19.12
C ASP A 312 -3.54 -6.80 18.04
N GLN A 313 -4.61 -5.99 18.17
CA GLN A 313 -4.92 -4.86 17.30
C GLN A 313 -4.64 -3.51 17.98
N THR A 314 -3.84 -3.52 19.03
CA THR A 314 -3.53 -2.35 19.88
C THR A 314 -2.03 -2.06 19.88
N TYR A 315 -1.67 -0.82 19.56
CA TYR A 315 -0.28 -0.36 19.47
C TYR A 315 -0.07 0.83 20.38
N ILE A 316 1.08 0.87 21.08
CA ILE A 316 1.39 1.90 22.07
C ILE A 316 2.72 2.53 21.70
N PHE A 317 2.73 3.86 21.56
CA PHE A 317 3.93 4.63 21.23
C PHE A 317 4.16 5.72 22.24
N LYS A 318 5.42 6.04 22.54
CA LYS A 318 5.80 7.27 23.26
C LYS A 318 5.35 8.49 22.44
N ASN A 319 4.83 9.50 23.16
CA ASN A 319 4.34 10.73 22.53
C ASN A 319 5.51 11.69 22.28
#